data_05e92befa0a64ec1732d28cd22b04452
#
_entry.id   05e92befa0a64ec1732d28cd22b04452
#
_cell.length_a   1.000
_cell.length_b   1.000
_cell.length_c   1.000
_cell.angle_alpha   90.00
_cell.angle_beta   90.00
_cell.angle_gamma   90.00
#
_symmetry.space_group_name_H-M   'P 1'
#
loop_
_entity.id
_entity.type
_entity.pdbx_description
1 polymer ?
#
loop_
_entity_poly.entity_id
_entity_poly.type
_entity_poly.pdbx_seq_one_letter_code
_entity_poly.pdbx_strand_id
1 'polypeptide(L)'
;MLEKAAGLGEHNLSGAVVNPRAFRELFPDLTDADFPFRQRVDSEAVYFLTEGAARRIPTPPTMHNTGNYSASISEMVRWLGAKAEELGVNVFTGFPVESLMVEGKTVKGVRTTPSGLDRDGTPGGEFVAPTDLTARVTVLSEGTRGALSQAWCAWQG
;
A
#
# COMPACT_ATOMS: atom_id res chain seq x y z
N MET A 1 3.51 1.11 12.60
CA MET A 1 3.53 1.23 11.12
C MET A 1 3.48 2.70 10.76
N LEU A 2 4.25 3.14 9.77
CA LEU A 2 4.21 4.53 9.28
C LEU A 2 3.60 4.55 7.89
N GLU A 3 2.73 5.52 7.64
CA GLU A 3 2.11 5.80 6.35
C GLU A 3 2.35 7.27 5.97
N LYS A 4 2.75 7.49 4.74
CA LYS A 4 3.05 8.82 4.21
C LYS A 4 1.78 9.65 3.98
N ALA A 5 0.68 9.02 3.54
CA ALA A 5 -0.59 9.69 3.31
C ALA A 5 -1.21 10.18 4.63
N ALA A 6 -2.00 11.24 4.58
CA ALA A 6 -2.71 11.77 5.75
C ALA A 6 -3.76 10.80 6.31
N GLY A 7 -4.27 9.89 5.46
CA GLY A 7 -5.16 8.80 5.86
C GLY A 7 -4.87 7.53 5.08
N LEU A 8 -5.20 6.38 5.66
CA LEU A 8 -5.03 5.09 5.01
C LEU A 8 -5.83 5.02 3.69
N GLY A 9 -5.16 4.58 2.63
CA GLY A 9 -5.76 4.41 1.31
C GLY A 9 -5.88 5.68 0.46
N GLU A 10 -5.46 6.84 0.94
CA GLU A 10 -5.63 8.11 0.20
C GLU A 10 -4.73 8.22 -1.05
N HIS A 11 -3.54 7.62 -1.03
CA HIS A 11 -2.64 7.59 -2.18
C HIS A 11 -2.83 6.36 -3.07
N ASN A 12 -3.84 5.54 -2.83
CA ASN A 12 -4.11 4.36 -3.63
C ASN A 12 -5.06 4.68 -4.80
N LEU A 13 -4.73 4.11 -5.97
CA LEU A 13 -5.69 4.09 -7.07
C LEU A 13 -6.87 3.21 -6.72
N SER A 14 -8.07 3.66 -7.02
CA SER A 14 -9.30 2.90 -6.81
C SER A 14 -9.54 1.93 -7.96
N GLY A 15 -10.04 0.73 -7.62
CA GLY A 15 -10.42 -0.32 -8.55
C GLY A 15 -9.34 -1.36 -8.77
N ALA A 16 -9.67 -2.57 -8.38
CA ALA A 16 -8.87 -3.78 -8.62
C ALA A 16 -9.80 -4.98 -8.78
N VAL A 17 -9.28 -6.05 -9.39
CA VAL A 17 -9.84 -7.39 -9.28
C VAL A 17 -8.92 -8.18 -8.35
N VAL A 18 -9.48 -8.70 -7.28
CA VAL A 18 -8.76 -9.31 -6.17
C VAL A 18 -9.07 -10.80 -6.09
N ASN A 19 -8.04 -11.62 -5.99
CA ASN A 19 -8.18 -13.01 -5.62
C ASN A 19 -8.43 -13.08 -4.10
N PRO A 20 -9.57 -13.64 -3.64
CA PRO A 20 -9.93 -13.64 -2.21
C PRO A 20 -9.06 -14.58 -1.36
N ARG A 21 -8.24 -15.42 -1.99
CA ARG A 21 -7.47 -16.48 -1.29
C ARG A 21 -6.66 -15.94 -0.11
N ALA A 22 -5.90 -14.87 -0.30
CA ALA A 22 -5.06 -14.31 0.76
C ALA A 22 -5.89 -13.79 1.95
N PHE A 23 -7.06 -13.21 1.69
CA PHE A 23 -7.97 -12.76 2.73
C PHE A 23 -8.52 -13.94 3.54
N ARG A 24 -8.95 -15.01 2.88
CA ARG A 24 -9.45 -16.23 3.54
C ARG A 24 -8.37 -16.93 4.36
N GLU A 25 -7.11 -16.92 3.89
CA GLU A 25 -5.97 -17.49 4.62
C GLU A 25 -5.59 -16.65 5.85
N LEU A 26 -5.64 -15.32 5.75
CA LEU A 26 -5.32 -14.42 6.86
C LEU A 26 -6.46 -14.32 7.91
N PHE A 27 -7.70 -14.46 7.47
CA PHE A 27 -8.88 -14.31 8.31
C PHE A 27 -9.83 -15.50 8.15
N PRO A 28 -9.42 -16.71 8.63
CA PRO A 28 -10.16 -17.94 8.40
C PRO A 28 -11.56 -17.96 9.04
N ASP A 29 -11.79 -17.12 10.04
CA ASP A 29 -13.08 -17.01 10.74
C ASP A 29 -14.07 -16.06 10.04
N LEU A 30 -13.63 -15.37 8.97
CA LEU A 30 -14.45 -14.44 8.19
C LEU A 30 -14.90 -15.07 6.87
N THR A 31 -16.02 -14.57 6.36
CA THR A 31 -16.58 -14.95 5.06
C THR A 31 -16.30 -13.88 4.01
N ASP A 32 -16.51 -14.19 2.74
CA ASP A 32 -16.33 -13.21 1.65
C ASP A 32 -17.22 -11.96 1.81
N ALA A 33 -18.33 -12.07 2.52
CA ALA A 33 -19.23 -10.94 2.80
C ALA A 33 -18.67 -9.96 3.85
N ASP A 34 -17.74 -10.40 4.67
CA ASP A 34 -17.09 -9.59 5.71
C ASP A 34 -15.90 -8.79 5.18
N PHE A 35 -15.41 -9.15 3.98
CA PHE A 35 -14.29 -8.46 3.34
C PHE A 35 -14.75 -7.23 2.54
N PRO A 36 -13.89 -6.25 2.30
CA PRO A 36 -14.21 -5.05 1.52
C PRO A 36 -14.26 -5.34 0.01
N PHE A 37 -14.92 -6.43 -0.34
CA PHE A 37 -15.20 -6.81 -1.72
C PHE A 37 -16.52 -6.22 -2.18
N ARG A 38 -16.65 -5.93 -3.47
CA ARG A 38 -17.87 -5.38 -4.05
C ARG A 38 -18.67 -6.45 -4.80
N GLN A 39 -18.20 -6.78 -6.00
CA GLN A 39 -18.92 -7.69 -6.90
C GLN A 39 -18.01 -8.85 -7.28
N ARG A 40 -18.55 -10.06 -7.19
CA ARG A 40 -17.89 -11.24 -7.74
C ARG A 40 -17.86 -11.17 -9.25
N VAL A 41 -16.74 -11.59 -9.83
CA VAL A 41 -16.60 -11.74 -11.29
C VAL A 41 -17.19 -13.08 -11.70
N ASP A 42 -18.36 -13.05 -12.34
CA ASP A 42 -19.06 -14.25 -12.80
C ASP A 42 -18.69 -14.59 -14.25
N SER A 43 -18.35 -13.59 -15.05
CA SER A 43 -17.92 -13.78 -16.45
C SER A 43 -16.94 -12.70 -16.88
N GLU A 44 -16.17 -13.01 -17.91
CA GLU A 44 -15.20 -12.10 -18.50
C GLU A 44 -15.14 -12.23 -20.01
N ALA A 45 -14.72 -11.19 -20.67
CA ALA A 45 -14.48 -11.20 -22.11
C ALA A 45 -13.38 -10.22 -22.49
N VAL A 46 -12.53 -10.62 -23.40
CA VAL A 46 -11.48 -9.76 -23.97
C VAL A 46 -11.82 -9.45 -25.40
N TYR A 47 -11.73 -8.18 -25.77
CA TYR A 47 -12.01 -7.70 -27.11
C TYR A 47 -10.81 -6.98 -27.70
N PHE A 48 -10.50 -7.30 -28.95
CA PHE A 48 -9.60 -6.50 -29.77
C PHE A 48 -10.42 -5.41 -30.44
N LEU A 49 -10.06 -4.14 -30.20
CA LEU A 49 -10.78 -2.98 -30.72
C LEU A 49 -10.02 -2.38 -31.90
N THR A 50 -10.76 -2.02 -32.96
CA THR A 50 -10.31 -1.18 -34.05
C THR A 50 -11.26 0.01 -34.19
N GLU A 51 -10.95 0.99 -35.04
CA GLU A 51 -11.83 2.17 -35.23
C GLU A 51 -13.27 1.80 -35.64
N GLY A 52 -13.49 0.70 -36.34
CA GLY A 52 -14.81 0.32 -36.83
C GLY A 52 -15.36 -1.01 -36.30
N ALA A 53 -14.63 -1.72 -35.42
CA ALA A 53 -15.06 -3.04 -34.95
C ALA A 53 -14.53 -3.45 -33.60
N ALA A 54 -15.31 -4.26 -32.85
CA ALA A 54 -14.89 -4.98 -31.67
C ALA A 54 -14.95 -6.47 -31.92
N ARG A 55 -13.84 -7.17 -31.82
CA ARG A 55 -13.76 -8.63 -32.02
C ARG A 55 -13.40 -9.30 -30.71
N ARG A 56 -14.26 -10.19 -30.23
CA ARG A 56 -13.95 -11.00 -29.05
C ARG A 56 -12.83 -11.97 -29.38
N ILE A 57 -11.84 -12.05 -28.52
CA ILE A 57 -10.73 -13.00 -28.61
C ILE A 57 -10.75 -13.94 -27.40
N PRO A 58 -10.08 -15.10 -27.46
CA PRO A 58 -9.92 -15.96 -26.29
C PRO A 58 -9.26 -15.19 -25.15
N THR A 59 -9.78 -15.35 -23.93
CA THR A 59 -9.19 -14.72 -22.74
C THR A 59 -7.80 -15.32 -22.49
N PRO A 60 -6.73 -14.51 -22.44
CA PRO A 60 -5.40 -15.01 -22.12
C PRO A 60 -5.38 -15.63 -20.70
N PRO A 61 -4.58 -16.68 -20.45
CA PRO A 61 -4.55 -17.37 -19.16
C PRO A 61 -4.29 -16.44 -17.95
N THR A 62 -3.48 -15.39 -18.15
CA THR A 62 -3.16 -14.40 -17.12
C THR A 62 -4.28 -13.39 -16.84
N MET A 63 -5.34 -13.39 -17.63
CA MET A 63 -6.49 -12.48 -17.50
C MET A 63 -7.75 -13.18 -16.98
N HIS A 64 -7.63 -14.43 -16.53
CA HIS A 64 -8.76 -15.15 -15.94
C HIS A 64 -9.03 -14.66 -14.53
N ASN A 65 -10.22 -14.06 -14.33
CA ASN A 65 -10.66 -13.47 -13.07
C ASN A 65 -11.98 -14.05 -12.54
N THR A 66 -12.56 -15.01 -13.22
CA THR A 66 -13.80 -15.67 -12.78
C THR A 66 -13.63 -16.23 -11.36
N GLY A 67 -14.52 -15.84 -10.45
CA GLY A 67 -14.45 -16.20 -9.03
C GLY A 67 -13.67 -15.22 -8.15
N ASN A 68 -12.93 -14.28 -8.74
CA ASN A 68 -12.33 -13.14 -8.06
C ASN A 68 -13.37 -12.05 -7.77
N TYR A 69 -12.99 -11.00 -7.08
CA TYR A 69 -13.88 -9.90 -6.71
C TYR A 69 -13.37 -8.56 -7.19
N SER A 70 -14.26 -7.69 -7.68
CA SER A 70 -13.95 -6.28 -7.81
C SER A 70 -13.87 -5.64 -6.43
N ALA A 71 -12.90 -4.75 -6.22
CA ALA A 71 -12.70 -4.07 -4.96
C ALA A 71 -12.12 -2.67 -5.17
N SER A 72 -12.24 -1.82 -4.18
CA SER A 72 -11.50 -0.56 -4.07
C SER A 72 -10.25 -0.79 -3.24
N ILE A 73 -9.07 -0.50 -3.80
CA ILE A 73 -7.80 -0.65 -3.07
C ILE A 73 -7.80 0.27 -1.83
N SER A 74 -8.33 1.49 -1.95
CA SER A 74 -8.43 2.41 -0.82
C SER A 74 -9.29 1.86 0.33
N GLU A 75 -10.42 1.21 0.01
CA GLU A 75 -11.28 0.57 1.01
C GLU A 75 -10.58 -0.64 1.65
N MET A 76 -9.88 -1.44 0.84
CA MET A 76 -9.09 -2.58 1.33
C MET A 76 -8.00 -2.15 2.29
N VAL A 77 -7.25 -1.09 1.96
CA VAL A 77 -6.18 -0.57 2.82
C VAL A 77 -6.74 -0.03 4.13
N ARG A 78 -7.87 0.67 4.11
CA ARG A 78 -8.54 1.12 5.34
C ARG A 78 -9.02 -0.05 6.20
N TRP A 79 -9.63 -1.04 5.58
CA TRP A 79 -10.11 -2.23 6.28
C TRP A 79 -8.96 -3.02 6.91
N LEU A 80 -7.87 -3.26 6.16
CA LEU A 80 -6.68 -3.94 6.66
C LEU A 80 -5.99 -3.14 7.77
N GLY A 81 -5.97 -1.81 7.67
CA GLY A 81 -5.45 -0.94 8.72
C GLY A 81 -6.23 -1.06 10.02
N ALA A 82 -7.56 -1.04 9.95
CA ALA A 82 -8.41 -1.27 11.12
C ALA A 82 -8.15 -2.65 11.75
N LYS A 83 -7.99 -3.70 10.93
CA LYS A 83 -7.62 -5.04 11.43
C LYS A 83 -6.24 -5.07 12.08
N ALA A 84 -5.28 -4.34 11.56
CA ALA A 84 -3.96 -4.22 12.17
C ALA A 84 -4.05 -3.51 13.55
N GLU A 85 -4.84 -2.45 13.66
CA GLU A 85 -5.07 -1.74 14.93
C GLU A 85 -5.79 -2.62 15.96
N GLU A 86 -6.78 -3.41 15.55
CA GLU A 86 -7.44 -4.43 16.39
C GLU A 86 -6.43 -5.46 16.95
N LEU A 87 -5.37 -5.75 16.21
CA LEU A 87 -4.28 -6.63 16.62
C LEU A 87 -3.17 -5.90 17.42
N GLY A 88 -3.37 -4.63 17.77
CA GLY A 88 -2.45 -3.84 18.58
C GLY A 88 -1.32 -3.17 17.81
N VAL A 89 -1.40 -3.09 16.47
CA VAL A 89 -0.42 -2.34 15.67
C VAL A 89 -0.74 -0.86 15.75
N ASN A 90 0.24 -0.04 16.17
CA ASN A 90 0.11 1.41 16.09
C ASN A 90 0.31 1.86 14.64
N VAL A 91 -0.70 2.50 14.06
CA VAL A 91 -0.68 3.06 12.71
C VAL A 91 -0.57 4.57 12.78
N PHE A 92 0.50 5.12 12.22
CA PHE A 92 0.76 6.56 12.17
C PHE A 92 0.66 7.03 10.71
N THR A 93 -0.38 7.76 10.39
CA THR A 93 -0.60 8.40 9.08
C THR A 93 -0.03 9.82 9.07
N GLY A 94 0.32 10.35 7.90
CA GLY A 94 0.95 11.66 7.77
C GLY A 94 2.43 11.68 8.21
N PHE A 95 3.08 10.51 8.31
CA PHE A 95 4.48 10.37 8.71
C PHE A 95 5.36 9.86 7.56
N PRO A 96 5.69 10.70 6.58
CA PRO A 96 6.65 10.33 5.55
C PRO A 96 8.03 10.10 6.16
N VAL A 97 8.74 9.11 5.65
CA VAL A 97 10.09 8.77 6.10
C VAL A 97 11.11 9.30 5.10
N GLU A 98 12.14 9.99 5.62
CA GLU A 98 13.21 10.60 4.85
C GLU A 98 14.39 9.64 4.62
N SER A 99 14.82 8.95 5.67
CA SER A 99 16.03 8.16 5.61
C SER A 99 16.04 6.95 6.55
N LEU A 100 16.89 5.98 6.22
CA LEU A 100 17.25 4.89 7.11
C LEU A 100 18.29 5.36 8.12
N MET A 101 18.13 4.98 9.36
CA MET A 101 19.15 5.12 10.39
C MET A 101 20.02 3.88 10.38
N VAL A 102 21.31 4.04 10.07
CA VAL A 102 22.26 2.94 9.94
C VAL A 102 23.43 3.12 10.91
N GLU A 103 23.89 2.00 11.47
CA GLU A 103 25.08 1.94 12.30
C GLU A 103 25.94 0.76 11.81
N GLY A 104 27.12 1.07 11.28
CA GLY A 104 27.96 0.07 10.60
C GLY A 104 27.19 -0.56 9.43
N LYS A 105 26.87 -1.86 9.53
CA LYS A 105 26.09 -2.61 8.54
C LYS A 105 24.67 -2.94 8.98
N THR A 106 24.17 -2.26 10.00
CA THR A 106 22.88 -2.57 10.61
C THR A 106 21.91 -1.39 10.47
N VAL A 107 20.71 -1.66 9.98
CA VAL A 107 19.59 -0.69 10.03
C VAL A 107 19.05 -0.69 11.46
N LYS A 108 19.01 0.48 12.08
CA LYS A 108 18.52 0.68 13.46
C LYS A 108 17.10 1.23 13.52
N GLY A 109 16.61 1.75 12.41
CA GLY A 109 15.29 2.37 12.32
C GLY A 109 15.22 3.36 11.17
N VAL A 110 14.35 4.35 11.34
CA VAL A 110 14.06 5.35 10.31
C VAL A 110 13.97 6.75 10.93
N ARG A 111 14.24 7.77 10.12
CA ARG A 111 14.00 9.18 10.43
C ARG A 111 12.86 9.70 9.59
N THR A 112 11.88 10.35 10.23
CA THR A 112 10.77 10.99 9.52
C THR A 112 11.20 12.27 8.82
N THR A 113 10.46 12.65 7.78
CA THR A 113 10.62 13.96 7.13
C THR A 113 10.08 15.05 8.06
N PRO A 114 10.72 16.23 8.15
CA PRO A 114 10.12 17.38 8.82
C PRO A 114 8.82 17.78 8.13
N SER A 115 7.85 18.29 8.87
CA SER A 115 6.60 18.82 8.32
C SER A 115 6.36 20.26 8.78
N GLY A 116 5.39 20.95 8.15
CA GLY A 116 5.10 22.36 8.47
C GLY A 116 6.20 23.32 8.04
N LEU A 117 6.94 23.00 6.99
CA LEU A 117 7.88 23.92 6.36
C LEU A 117 7.15 24.86 5.41
N ASP A 118 7.54 26.14 5.40
CA ASP A 118 7.14 27.11 4.40
C ASP A 118 7.77 26.81 3.03
N ARG A 119 7.34 27.51 1.99
CA ARG A 119 7.79 27.28 0.59
C ARG A 119 9.29 27.47 0.38
N ASP A 120 9.93 28.27 1.21
CA ASP A 120 11.38 28.52 1.20
C ASP A 120 12.17 27.50 2.03
N GLY A 121 11.49 26.53 2.66
CA GLY A 121 12.10 25.50 3.49
C GLY A 121 12.35 25.91 4.93
N THR A 122 11.90 27.10 5.35
CA THR A 122 12.01 27.52 6.77
C THR A 122 10.88 26.93 7.60
N PRO A 123 11.11 26.73 8.92
CA PRO A 123 10.06 26.29 9.84
C PRO A 123 8.89 27.26 9.90
N GLY A 124 7.67 26.80 9.53
CA GLY A 124 6.42 27.56 9.67
C GLY A 124 5.79 27.41 11.05
N GLY A 125 4.57 27.95 11.22
CA GLY A 125 3.87 27.97 12.50
C GLY A 125 3.46 26.57 13.03
N GLU A 126 3.36 25.57 12.15
CA GLU A 126 3.03 24.16 12.48
C GLU A 126 4.21 23.23 12.24
N PHE A 127 5.42 23.75 12.40
CA PHE A 127 6.63 22.95 12.19
C PHE A 127 6.75 21.80 13.17
N VAL A 128 6.96 20.61 12.61
CA VAL A 128 7.31 19.39 13.37
C VAL A 128 8.69 18.93 12.91
N ALA A 129 9.61 18.85 13.87
CA ALA A 129 10.96 18.37 13.61
C ALA A 129 10.99 16.89 13.22
N PRO A 130 11.99 16.45 12.46
CA PRO A 130 12.21 15.03 12.18
C PRO A 130 12.28 14.22 13.49
N THR A 131 11.68 13.05 13.47
CA THR A 131 11.69 12.14 14.62
C THR A 131 12.42 10.85 14.23
N ASP A 132 13.33 10.41 15.10
CA ASP A 132 14.03 9.14 14.96
C ASP A 132 13.22 8.03 15.63
N LEU A 133 12.84 7.01 14.85
CA LEU A 133 12.18 5.82 15.35
C LEU A 133 13.12 4.62 15.23
N THR A 134 13.43 4.00 16.35
CA THR A 134 14.29 2.81 16.39
C THR A 134 13.46 1.54 16.43
N ALA A 135 13.98 0.48 15.83
CA ALA A 135 13.34 -0.83 15.82
C ALA A 135 14.38 -1.95 15.73
N ARG A 136 14.03 -3.12 16.24
CA ARG A 136 14.85 -4.33 16.08
C ARG A 136 14.83 -4.85 14.64
N VAL A 137 13.73 -4.64 13.93
CA VAL A 137 13.53 -5.00 12.52
C VAL A 137 12.79 -3.85 11.85
N THR A 138 13.26 -3.45 10.66
CA THR A 138 12.61 -2.46 9.81
C THR A 138 12.10 -3.17 8.55
N VAL A 139 10.79 -3.07 8.28
CA VAL A 139 10.17 -3.63 7.08
C VAL A 139 9.86 -2.48 6.11
N LEU A 140 10.43 -2.56 4.91
CA LEU A 140 10.20 -1.58 3.84
C LEU A 140 9.09 -2.10 2.91
N SER A 141 7.93 -1.44 2.92
CA SER A 141 6.75 -1.81 2.12
C SER A 141 6.27 -0.61 1.29
N GLU A 142 7.20 0.08 0.63
CA GLU A 142 6.96 1.34 -0.08
C GLU A 142 6.43 1.16 -1.52
N GLY A 143 6.21 -0.07 -1.95
CA GLY A 143 5.77 -0.38 -3.32
C GLY A 143 6.91 -0.35 -4.35
N THR A 144 6.56 -0.26 -5.64
CA THR A 144 7.45 -0.51 -6.78
C THR A 144 8.66 0.44 -6.86
N ARG A 145 8.54 1.66 -6.37
CA ARG A 145 9.59 2.70 -6.43
C ARG A 145 9.88 3.28 -5.06
N GLY A 146 9.93 2.44 -4.03
CA GLY A 146 10.23 2.86 -2.67
C GLY A 146 11.61 3.53 -2.59
N ALA A 147 11.65 4.77 -2.11
CA ALA A 147 12.87 5.56 -2.03
C ALA A 147 13.88 4.96 -1.04
N LEU A 148 13.39 4.51 0.12
CA LEU A 148 14.23 3.87 1.14
C LEU A 148 14.71 2.49 0.69
N SER A 149 13.87 1.74 -0.01
CA SER A 149 14.23 0.44 -0.58
C SER A 149 15.36 0.59 -1.61
N GLN A 150 15.31 1.62 -2.46
CA GLN A 150 16.37 1.93 -3.41
C GLN A 150 17.65 2.40 -2.70
N ALA A 151 17.52 3.28 -1.70
CA ALA A 151 18.64 3.74 -0.90
C ALA A 151 19.32 2.58 -0.17
N TRP A 152 18.52 1.65 0.37
CA TRP A 152 19.05 0.45 1.02
C TRP A 152 19.82 -0.45 0.06
N CYS A 153 19.27 -0.70 -1.14
CA CYS A 153 19.95 -1.48 -2.17
C CYS A 153 21.28 -0.83 -2.59
N ALA A 154 21.30 0.49 -2.79
CA ALA A 154 22.49 1.22 -3.14
C ALA A 154 23.56 1.21 -2.02
N TRP A 155 23.14 1.20 -0.75
CA TRP A 155 24.03 1.13 0.39
C TRP A 155 24.63 -0.26 0.60
N GLN A 156 23.93 -1.33 0.22
CA GLN A 156 24.44 -2.71 0.31
C GLN A 156 25.51 -3.04 -0.75
N GLY A 157 25.56 -2.33 -1.88
CA GLY A 157 26.52 -2.46 -2.98
C GLY A 157 26.08 -3.45 -4.03
#